data_b4b76b0de2e7eded0439d7aef9de10ef
#
_entry.id   b4b76b0de2e7eded0439d7aef9de10ef
#
_cell.length_a   1.000
_cell.length_b   1.000
_cell.length_c   1.000
_cell.angle_alpha   90.00
_cell.angle_beta   90.00
_cell.angle_gamma   90.00
#
_symmetry.space_group_name_H-M   'P 1'
#
loop_
_entity.id
_entity.type
_entity.pdbx_description
1 polymer ?
#
loop_
_entity_poly.entity_id
_entity_poly.type
_entity_poly.pdbx_seq_one_letter_code
_entity_poly.pdbx_strand_id
1 'polypeptide(L)'
;LVMRFSYTNNQNGEDATLDTILLHINQLTPIFQQNYDVINYVEAGFIGAWGEWYYSSHNLNNTISRRAVTFALLDAIPFKRNVVIRTPEYKRRIFENNNPLDSAEAFSGTKQSRVGAHNDCFLADATDYGTYLWNDVEGDKNYLNQDNRYVPQGGETCCDCGYTGCENSLIDLT
;
A
#
# COMPACT_ATOMS: atom_id res chain seq x y z
N LEU A 1 13.68 2.23 -7.71
CA LEU A 1 13.54 2.18 -6.26
C LEU A 1 12.08 2.02 -5.87
N VAL A 2 11.83 1.20 -4.85
CA VAL A 2 10.60 1.16 -4.08
C VAL A 2 10.95 1.75 -2.71
N MET A 3 10.14 2.67 -2.21
CA MET A 3 10.45 3.38 -0.97
C MET A 3 9.26 3.32 -0.02
N ARG A 4 9.54 2.95 1.23
CA ARG A 4 8.62 3.03 2.37
C ARG A 4 9.30 3.81 3.50
N PHE A 5 8.56 4.67 4.18
CA PHE A 5 9.02 5.45 5.32
C PHE A 5 8.32 4.99 6.58
N SER A 6 9.05 4.94 7.67
CA SER A 6 8.52 4.51 8.96
C SER A 6 9.22 5.30 10.07
N TYR A 7 8.52 5.57 11.17
CA TYR A 7 9.08 6.20 12.37
C TYR A 7 9.61 5.17 13.37
N THR A 8 9.07 3.95 13.31
CA THR A 8 9.45 2.89 14.24
C THR A 8 9.39 1.52 13.57
N ASN A 9 10.26 0.63 13.99
CA ASN A 9 10.27 -0.79 13.63
C ASN A 9 9.77 -1.68 14.79
N ASN A 10 9.04 -1.12 15.73
CA ASN A 10 8.56 -1.80 16.93
C ASN A 10 7.06 -1.55 17.11
N GLN A 11 6.30 -2.61 17.40
CA GLN A 11 4.84 -2.52 17.64
C GLN A 11 4.46 -1.61 18.83
N ASN A 12 5.35 -1.45 19.80
CA ASN A 12 5.17 -0.56 20.95
C ASN A 12 5.89 0.80 20.77
N GLY A 13 6.49 1.03 19.59
CA GLY A 13 7.16 2.28 19.28
C GLY A 13 6.18 3.37 18.88
N GLU A 14 6.62 4.61 18.99
CA GLU A 14 5.80 5.76 18.62
C GLU A 14 5.92 6.06 17.12
N ASP A 15 4.79 6.23 16.44
CA ASP A 15 4.72 6.90 15.15
C ASP A 15 4.51 8.41 15.32
N ALA A 16 4.34 9.17 14.25
CA ALA A 16 4.11 10.61 14.34
C ALA A 16 2.63 10.96 14.26
N THR A 17 2.28 12.17 14.67
CA THR A 17 0.94 12.73 14.46
C THR A 17 0.66 12.90 12.96
N LEU A 18 -0.61 12.92 12.54
CA LEU A 18 -0.99 13.11 11.14
C LEU A 18 -0.40 14.40 10.55
N ASP A 19 -0.45 15.50 11.28
CA ASP A 19 0.10 16.78 10.81
C ASP A 19 1.62 16.70 10.56
N THR A 20 2.35 15.99 11.43
CA THR A 20 3.79 15.76 11.26
C THR A 20 4.06 14.89 10.03
N ILE A 21 3.27 13.84 9.82
CA ILE A 21 3.38 12.97 8.64
C ILE A 21 3.18 13.80 7.36
N LEU A 22 2.11 14.59 7.30
CA LEU A 22 1.81 15.43 6.14
C LEU A 22 2.89 16.48 5.87
N LEU A 23 3.47 17.07 6.94
CA LEU A 23 4.61 17.97 6.84
C LEU A 23 5.83 17.26 6.23
N HIS A 24 6.18 16.06 6.70
CA HIS A 24 7.32 15.30 6.19
C HIS A 24 7.10 14.88 4.72
N ILE A 25 5.90 14.46 4.33
CA ILE A 25 5.58 14.17 2.93
C ILE A 25 5.79 15.40 2.06
N ASN A 26 5.34 16.58 2.52
CA ASN A 26 5.57 17.84 1.81
C ASN A 26 7.06 18.17 1.66
N GLN A 27 7.88 17.93 2.69
CA GLN A 27 9.34 18.11 2.64
C GLN A 27 10.03 17.16 1.66
N LEU A 28 9.48 15.94 1.47
CA LEU A 28 9.99 14.95 0.51
C LEU A 28 9.60 15.27 -0.95
N THR A 29 8.58 16.11 -1.18
CA THR A 29 8.08 16.43 -2.52
C THR A 29 9.18 16.82 -3.51
N PRO A 30 10.09 17.78 -3.23
CA PRO A 30 11.14 18.14 -4.18
C PRO A 30 12.10 16.97 -4.46
N ILE A 31 12.33 16.10 -3.48
CA ILE A 31 13.20 14.90 -3.66
C ILE A 31 12.53 13.92 -4.62
N PHE A 32 11.23 13.65 -4.44
CA PHE A 32 10.47 12.79 -5.35
C PHE A 32 10.43 13.33 -6.77
N GLN A 33 10.21 14.63 -6.93
CA GLN A 33 10.14 15.29 -8.24
C GLN A 33 11.49 15.29 -8.97
N GLN A 34 12.60 15.48 -8.25
CA GLN A 34 13.94 15.52 -8.84
C GLN A 34 14.49 14.15 -9.21
N ASN A 35 14.02 13.09 -8.55
CA ASN A 35 14.53 11.70 -8.70
C ASN A 35 13.48 10.76 -9.30
N TYR A 36 12.55 11.28 -10.09
CA TYR A 36 11.42 10.49 -10.62
C TYR A 36 11.86 9.33 -11.53
N ASP A 37 13.01 9.44 -12.17
CA ASP A 37 13.57 8.46 -13.10
C ASP A 37 14.02 7.17 -12.43
N VAL A 38 14.41 7.24 -11.15
CA VAL A 38 14.83 6.08 -10.36
C VAL A 38 13.72 5.54 -9.44
N ILE A 39 12.63 6.28 -9.25
CA ILE A 39 11.50 5.85 -8.42
C ILE A 39 10.51 5.07 -9.28
N ASN A 40 10.24 3.81 -8.90
CA ASN A 40 9.17 3.02 -9.52
C ASN A 40 7.81 3.40 -8.94
N TYR A 41 7.64 3.18 -7.65
CA TYR A 41 6.48 3.61 -6.86
C TYR A 41 6.90 3.88 -5.41
N VAL A 42 6.00 4.52 -4.67
CA VAL A 42 6.16 4.75 -3.22
C VAL A 42 5.10 3.94 -2.49
N GLU A 43 5.53 3.15 -1.52
CA GLU A 43 4.63 2.48 -0.61
C GLU A 43 4.11 3.48 0.43
N ALA A 44 2.81 3.46 0.68
CA ALA A 44 2.17 4.36 1.63
C ALA A 44 2.52 3.94 3.06
N GLY A 45 3.67 4.38 3.51
CA GLY A 45 4.21 4.12 4.84
C GLY A 45 3.69 5.09 5.90
N PHE A 46 4.58 5.54 6.78
CA PHE A 46 4.44 6.54 7.84
C PHE A 46 3.58 6.14 9.03
N ILE A 47 2.45 5.48 8.86
CA ILE A 47 1.52 5.13 9.94
C ILE A 47 1.95 3.83 10.60
N GLY A 48 2.12 3.89 11.93
CA GLY A 48 2.36 2.72 12.78
C GLY A 48 3.72 2.06 12.63
N ALA A 49 3.85 0.89 13.21
CA ALA A 49 5.08 0.10 13.13
C ALA A 49 5.40 -0.27 11.68
N TRP A 50 6.67 -0.18 11.30
CA TRP A 50 7.21 -0.43 9.95
C TRP A 50 6.57 0.43 8.84
N GLY A 51 5.62 1.32 9.17
CA GLY A 51 4.81 2.03 8.18
C GLY A 51 3.73 1.15 7.54
N GLU A 52 3.32 0.07 8.17
CA GLU A 52 2.37 -0.91 7.63
C GLU A 52 0.92 -0.67 8.02
N TRP A 53 0.62 0.48 8.57
CA TRP A 53 -0.73 0.92 8.93
C TRP A 53 -1.39 0.16 10.07
N TYR A 54 -0.57 -0.49 10.91
CA TYR A 54 -0.94 -1.16 12.16
C TYR A 54 -0.14 -0.57 13.33
N TYR A 55 -0.64 -0.76 14.55
CA TYR A 55 0.05 -0.35 15.78
C TYR A 55 0.40 1.14 15.85
N SER A 56 -0.49 2.02 15.34
CA SER A 56 -0.29 3.47 15.45
C SER A 56 -0.52 3.96 16.88
N SER A 57 0.47 4.63 17.45
CA SER A 57 0.38 5.26 18.78
C SER A 57 -0.55 6.49 18.80
N HIS A 58 -0.84 7.05 17.62
CA HIS A 58 -1.71 8.22 17.43
C HIS A 58 -3.09 7.88 16.86
N ASN A 59 -3.50 6.59 16.90
CA ASN A 59 -4.80 6.12 16.40
C ASN A 59 -5.06 6.44 14.91
N LEU A 60 -4.02 6.43 14.08
CA LEU A 60 -4.12 6.72 12.65
C LEU A 60 -4.60 5.53 11.83
N ASN A 61 -4.89 4.38 12.46
CA ASN A 61 -5.41 3.16 11.83
C ASN A 61 -6.87 3.30 11.37
N ASN A 62 -7.22 4.43 10.78
CA ASN A 62 -8.58 4.72 10.32
C ASN A 62 -8.58 5.24 8.88
N THR A 63 -9.70 5.15 8.19
CA THR A 63 -9.84 5.52 6.78
C THR A 63 -9.50 6.99 6.50
N ILE A 64 -9.83 7.90 7.41
CA ILE A 64 -9.58 9.35 7.23
C ILE A 64 -8.08 9.62 7.18
N SER A 65 -7.32 9.09 8.16
CA SER A 65 -5.86 9.27 8.23
C SER A 65 -5.15 8.56 7.06
N ARG A 66 -5.56 7.34 6.73
CA ARG A 66 -5.03 6.58 5.59
C ARG A 66 -5.27 7.30 4.27
N ARG A 67 -6.48 7.84 4.06
CA ARG A 67 -6.82 8.67 2.88
C ARG A 67 -5.94 9.91 2.81
N ALA A 68 -5.77 10.64 3.92
CA ALA A 68 -4.96 11.85 3.96
C ALA A 68 -3.50 11.57 3.56
N VAL A 69 -2.89 10.52 4.12
CA VAL A 69 -1.51 10.11 3.79
C VAL A 69 -1.39 9.67 2.33
N THR A 70 -2.33 8.82 1.85
CA THR A 70 -2.34 8.36 0.46
C THR A 70 -2.44 9.53 -0.52
N PHE A 71 -3.34 10.49 -0.26
CA PHE A 71 -3.54 11.63 -1.15
C PHE A 71 -2.35 12.59 -1.11
N ALA A 72 -1.77 12.84 0.05
CA ALA A 72 -0.56 13.65 0.17
C ALA A 72 0.61 13.03 -0.62
N LEU A 73 0.80 11.72 -0.55
CA LEU A 73 1.83 11.02 -1.33
C LEU A 73 1.55 11.11 -2.83
N LEU A 74 0.30 10.89 -3.28
CA LEU A 74 -0.09 11.01 -4.69
C LEU A 74 0.14 12.43 -5.25
N ASP A 75 -0.01 13.45 -4.40
CA ASP A 75 0.25 14.84 -4.76
C ASP A 75 1.77 15.19 -4.72
N ALA A 76 2.54 14.51 -3.85
CA ALA A 76 3.97 14.72 -3.71
C ALA A 76 4.81 14.05 -4.82
N ILE A 77 4.41 12.83 -5.25
CA ILE A 77 5.14 12.08 -6.27
C ILE A 77 4.77 12.58 -7.70
N PRO A 78 5.66 12.42 -8.69
CA PRO A 78 5.35 12.76 -10.07
C PRO A 78 4.09 12.03 -10.57
N PHE A 79 3.32 12.72 -11.40
CA PHE A 79 2.03 12.25 -11.92
C PHE A 79 2.08 10.85 -12.58
N LYS A 80 3.21 10.49 -13.19
CA LYS A 80 3.42 9.18 -13.83
C LYS A 80 3.88 8.08 -12.86
N ARG A 81 3.89 8.33 -11.56
CA ARG A 81 4.28 7.36 -10.54
C ARG A 81 3.08 6.96 -9.69
N ASN A 82 3.16 5.78 -9.11
CA ASN A 82 2.11 5.18 -8.32
C ASN A 82 2.45 5.19 -6.83
N VAL A 83 1.42 5.18 -6.02
CA VAL A 83 1.48 4.80 -4.61
C VAL A 83 0.93 3.39 -4.49
N VAL A 84 1.51 2.55 -3.65
CA VAL A 84 0.96 1.24 -3.31
C VAL A 84 0.57 1.19 -1.85
N ILE A 85 -0.50 0.47 -1.52
CA ILE A 85 -1.04 0.36 -0.17
C ILE A 85 -1.24 -1.09 0.23
N ARG A 86 -1.21 -1.36 1.54
CA ARG A 86 -1.12 -2.70 2.10
C ARG A 86 -2.28 -3.64 1.74
N THR A 87 -3.52 -3.17 1.77
CA THR A 87 -4.66 -4.07 1.58
C THR A 87 -5.64 -3.58 0.53
N PRO A 88 -6.29 -4.48 -0.24
CA PRO A 88 -7.34 -4.10 -1.17
C PRO A 88 -8.54 -3.44 -0.46
N GLU A 89 -8.86 -3.89 0.76
CA GLU A 89 -9.92 -3.28 1.57
C GLU A 89 -9.66 -1.79 1.82
N TYR A 90 -8.40 -1.42 2.15
CA TYR A 90 -8.08 -0.02 2.38
C TYR A 90 -8.23 0.83 1.13
N LYS A 91 -7.88 0.31 -0.05
CA LYS A 91 -8.13 1.00 -1.32
C LYS A 91 -9.61 1.25 -1.52
N ARG A 92 -10.44 0.21 -1.39
CA ARG A 92 -11.90 0.34 -1.51
C ARG A 92 -12.48 1.39 -0.57
N ARG A 93 -12.05 1.39 0.70
CA ARG A 93 -12.52 2.37 1.71
C ARG A 93 -12.01 3.79 1.43
N ILE A 94 -10.76 3.96 1.01
CA ILE A 94 -10.17 5.26 0.71
C ILE A 94 -10.92 5.94 -0.45
N PHE A 95 -11.26 5.18 -1.49
CA PHE A 95 -11.91 5.72 -2.68
C PHE A 95 -13.45 5.57 -2.67
N GLU A 96 -14.00 4.92 -1.64
CA GLU A 96 -15.44 4.62 -1.53
C GLU A 96 -15.96 3.87 -2.76
N ASN A 97 -15.11 3.03 -3.34
CA ASN A 97 -15.39 2.24 -4.54
C ASN A 97 -14.97 0.78 -4.32
N ASN A 98 -15.92 -0.14 -4.43
CA ASN A 98 -15.69 -1.58 -4.26
C ASN A 98 -15.26 -2.28 -5.54
N ASN A 99 -15.31 -1.60 -6.68
CA ASN A 99 -14.91 -2.20 -7.96
C ASN A 99 -13.39 -2.05 -8.18
N PRO A 100 -12.73 -3.05 -8.76
CA PRO A 100 -11.39 -2.88 -9.28
C PRO A 100 -11.41 -1.92 -10.48
N LEU A 101 -10.23 -1.41 -10.83
CA LEU A 101 -10.08 -0.61 -12.05
C LEU A 101 -10.45 -1.42 -13.29
N ASP A 102 -11.07 -0.75 -14.24
CA ASP A 102 -11.30 -1.29 -15.57
C ASP A 102 -10.43 -0.62 -16.65
N SER A 103 -10.58 -1.06 -17.90
CA SER A 103 -9.78 -0.52 -19.02
C SER A 103 -10.12 0.95 -19.35
N ALA A 104 -11.29 1.46 -18.97
CA ALA A 104 -11.68 2.85 -19.21
C ALA A 104 -11.08 3.78 -18.14
N GLU A 105 -10.91 3.28 -16.93
CA GLU A 105 -10.30 4.01 -15.81
C GLU A 105 -8.77 3.91 -15.82
N ALA A 106 -8.23 2.87 -16.47
CA ALA A 106 -6.81 2.61 -16.56
C ALA A 106 -6.04 3.82 -17.12
N PHE A 107 -4.98 4.18 -16.44
CA PHE A 107 -4.09 5.28 -16.83
C PHE A 107 -4.77 6.64 -16.99
N SER A 108 -6.00 6.82 -16.49
CA SER A 108 -6.75 8.09 -16.55
C SER A 108 -6.10 9.22 -15.75
N GLY A 109 -5.16 8.90 -14.85
CA GLY A 109 -4.49 9.86 -13.99
C GLY A 109 -5.32 10.29 -12.77
N THR A 110 -6.48 9.70 -12.56
CA THR A 110 -7.22 9.89 -11.30
C THR A 110 -6.41 9.35 -10.12
N LYS A 111 -6.69 9.82 -8.91
CA LYS A 111 -5.99 9.32 -7.72
C LYS A 111 -6.15 7.80 -7.57
N GLN A 112 -7.36 7.25 -7.83
CA GLN A 112 -7.61 5.82 -7.74
C GLN A 112 -6.80 5.01 -8.76
N SER A 113 -6.70 5.47 -10.00
CA SER A 113 -5.93 4.79 -11.06
C SER A 113 -4.41 4.86 -10.88
N ARG A 114 -3.95 5.53 -9.84
CA ARG A 114 -2.54 5.65 -9.44
C ARG A 114 -2.24 4.93 -8.13
N VAL A 115 -3.19 4.18 -7.57
CA VAL A 115 -2.97 3.40 -6.35
C VAL A 115 -3.00 1.92 -6.65
N GLY A 116 -1.88 1.26 -6.37
CA GLY A 116 -1.71 -0.17 -6.48
C GLY A 116 -1.68 -0.87 -5.12
N ALA A 117 -1.22 -2.10 -5.08
CA ALA A 117 -1.18 -2.94 -3.89
C ALA A 117 0.26 -3.30 -3.49
N HIS A 118 0.49 -3.49 -2.18
CA HIS A 118 1.71 -4.06 -1.63
C HIS A 118 1.36 -5.04 -0.52
N ASN A 119 1.82 -6.28 -0.65
CA ASN A 119 1.60 -7.31 0.35
C ASN A 119 2.83 -7.42 1.25
N ASP A 120 2.74 -6.93 2.48
CA ASP A 120 3.86 -6.91 3.44
C ASP A 120 4.17 -8.26 4.07
N CYS A 121 3.36 -9.29 3.84
CA CYS A 121 3.54 -10.63 4.40
C CYS A 121 3.13 -11.73 3.41
N PHE A 122 3.60 -11.63 2.17
CA PHE A 122 3.25 -12.55 1.10
C PHE A 122 3.53 -14.01 1.49
N LEU A 123 2.52 -14.87 1.33
CA LEU A 123 2.55 -16.30 1.67
C LEU A 123 2.85 -16.61 3.16
N ALA A 124 2.51 -15.70 4.07
CA ALA A 124 2.71 -15.94 5.49
C ALA A 124 1.68 -16.93 6.07
N ASP A 125 0.41 -16.75 5.71
CA ASP A 125 -0.71 -17.64 6.03
C ASP A 125 -1.85 -17.45 5.02
N ALA A 126 -3.02 -18.01 5.27
CA ALA A 126 -4.16 -17.92 4.37
C ALA A 126 -4.64 -16.48 4.11
N THR A 127 -4.33 -15.53 4.99
CA THR A 127 -4.72 -14.12 4.91
C THR A 127 -3.55 -13.19 4.65
N ASP A 128 -2.34 -13.74 4.53
CA ASP A 128 -1.09 -12.98 4.48
C ASP A 128 -1.00 -11.97 5.63
N TYR A 129 -1.19 -12.48 6.85
CA TYR A 129 -1.23 -11.69 8.09
C TYR A 129 -2.12 -10.45 8.01
N GLY A 130 -3.32 -10.62 7.43
CA GLY A 130 -4.34 -9.58 7.35
C GLY A 130 -4.19 -8.63 6.16
N THR A 131 -3.45 -9.03 5.13
CA THR A 131 -3.52 -8.39 3.81
C THR A 131 -4.90 -8.60 3.20
N TYR A 132 -5.43 -9.82 3.31
CA TYR A 132 -6.78 -10.21 2.87
C TYR A 132 -7.75 -10.29 4.04
N LEU A 133 -9.02 -9.97 3.80
CA LEU A 133 -10.08 -10.14 4.77
C LEU A 133 -10.27 -11.64 5.08
N TRP A 134 -10.22 -12.02 6.36
CA TRP A 134 -10.34 -13.41 6.80
C TRP A 134 -11.63 -14.12 6.34
N ASN A 135 -12.68 -13.37 6.08
CA ASN A 135 -13.99 -13.86 5.63
C ASN A 135 -14.21 -13.73 4.11
N ASP A 136 -13.25 -13.17 3.38
CA ASP A 136 -13.36 -12.96 1.93
C ASP A 136 -11.99 -12.94 1.23
N VAL A 137 -11.13 -13.88 1.55
CA VAL A 137 -9.77 -14.01 0.96
C VAL A 137 -9.84 -14.10 -0.56
N GLU A 138 -10.71 -14.96 -1.07
CA GLU A 138 -10.86 -15.17 -2.52
C GLU A 138 -11.42 -13.92 -3.22
N GLY A 139 -12.34 -13.20 -2.58
CA GLY A 139 -12.86 -11.95 -3.10
C GLY A 139 -11.77 -10.87 -3.19
N ASP A 140 -10.92 -10.76 -2.17
CA ASP A 140 -9.79 -9.83 -2.16
C ASP A 140 -8.74 -10.20 -3.22
N LYS A 141 -8.39 -11.48 -3.36
CA LYS A 141 -7.47 -11.97 -4.40
C LYS A 141 -8.02 -11.70 -5.80
N ASN A 142 -9.31 -11.98 -6.03
CA ASN A 142 -9.97 -11.71 -7.31
C ASN A 142 -10.03 -10.20 -7.63
N TYR A 143 -10.28 -9.36 -6.62
CA TYR A 143 -10.18 -7.91 -6.78
C TYR A 143 -8.78 -7.50 -7.26
N LEU A 144 -7.72 -7.96 -6.60
CA LEU A 144 -6.34 -7.66 -6.98
C LEU A 144 -5.97 -8.18 -8.35
N ASN A 145 -6.40 -9.39 -8.72
CA ASN A 145 -6.17 -9.97 -10.05
C ASN A 145 -6.71 -9.07 -11.18
N GLN A 146 -7.83 -8.38 -10.95
CA GLN A 146 -8.40 -7.45 -11.91
C GLN A 146 -7.73 -6.08 -11.85
N ASP A 147 -7.54 -5.52 -10.67
CA ASP A 147 -6.99 -4.19 -10.42
C ASP A 147 -5.52 -4.08 -10.87
N ASN A 148 -4.72 -5.09 -10.57
CA ASN A 148 -3.28 -5.13 -10.88
C ASN A 148 -2.94 -5.31 -12.36
N ARG A 149 -3.93 -5.46 -13.23
CA ARG A 149 -3.73 -5.32 -14.67
C ARG A 149 -3.35 -3.89 -15.07
N TYR A 150 -3.64 -2.91 -14.21
CA TYR A 150 -3.55 -1.48 -14.52
C TYR A 150 -2.70 -0.68 -13.53
N VAL A 151 -2.39 -1.26 -12.37
CA VAL A 151 -1.57 -0.63 -11.33
C VAL A 151 -0.51 -1.62 -10.82
N PRO A 152 0.62 -1.13 -10.28
CA PRO A 152 1.66 -2.02 -9.78
C PRO A 152 1.19 -2.80 -8.56
N GLN A 153 1.69 -4.04 -8.46
CA GLN A 153 1.68 -4.82 -7.23
C GLN A 153 3.12 -5.07 -6.79
N GLY A 154 3.37 -4.86 -5.51
CA GLY A 154 4.58 -5.25 -4.82
C GLY A 154 4.30 -6.21 -3.70
N GLY A 155 5.35 -6.70 -3.08
CA GLY A 155 5.23 -7.56 -1.91
C GLY A 155 6.59 -7.95 -1.34
N GLU A 156 6.55 -8.36 -0.09
CA GLU A 156 7.70 -8.94 0.62
C GLU A 156 7.24 -10.12 1.48
N THR A 157 8.14 -11.06 1.74
CA THR A 157 7.91 -12.14 2.70
C THR A 157 8.32 -11.67 4.08
N CYS A 158 7.46 -11.82 5.09
CA CYS A 158 7.76 -11.41 6.47
C CYS A 158 8.22 -12.55 7.37
N CYS A 159 8.16 -13.79 6.89
CA CYS A 159 8.59 -14.98 7.63
C CYS A 159 8.94 -16.14 6.69
N ASP A 160 9.71 -17.08 7.20
CA ASP A 160 9.83 -18.43 6.62
C ASP A 160 8.68 -19.30 7.18
N CYS A 161 7.49 -19.07 6.64
CA CYS A 161 6.27 -19.72 7.08
C CYS A 161 5.90 -20.90 6.18
N GLY A 162 4.96 -21.75 6.60
CA GLY A 162 4.60 -22.96 5.88
C GLY A 162 4.03 -22.77 4.47
N TYR A 163 3.64 -21.55 4.10
CA TYR A 163 3.13 -21.19 2.76
C TYR A 163 4.19 -20.65 1.80
N THR A 164 5.41 -20.36 2.27
CA THR A 164 6.47 -19.73 1.47
C THR A 164 7.20 -20.65 0.50
N GLY A 165 6.74 -21.90 0.30
CA GLY A 165 7.34 -22.83 -0.66
C GLY A 165 7.13 -22.43 -2.11
N CYS A 166 8.05 -22.85 -3.00
CA CYS A 166 7.99 -22.54 -4.45
C CYS A 166 6.66 -22.93 -5.10
N GLU A 167 6.04 -24.01 -4.67
CA GLU A 167 4.78 -24.52 -5.22
C GLU A 167 3.63 -23.54 -4.93
N ASN A 168 3.51 -23.09 -3.68
CA ASN A 168 2.51 -22.08 -3.30
C ASN A 168 2.76 -20.73 -3.98
N SER A 169 4.04 -20.33 -4.08
CA SER A 169 4.40 -19.10 -4.77
C SER A 169 3.99 -19.12 -6.26
N LEU A 170 4.12 -20.27 -6.91
CA LEU A 170 3.71 -20.41 -8.30
C LEU A 170 2.18 -20.30 -8.44
N ILE A 171 1.42 -20.92 -7.54
CA ILE A 171 -0.06 -20.86 -7.55
C ILE A 171 -0.55 -19.42 -7.34
N ASP A 172 0.05 -18.68 -6.41
CA ASP A 172 -0.39 -17.31 -6.08
C ASP A 172 0.02 -16.26 -7.12
N LEU A 173 1.03 -16.54 -7.97
CA LEU A 173 1.53 -15.63 -8.99
C LEU A 173 0.96 -15.88 -10.39
N THR A 174 0.15 -16.93 -10.57
CA THR A 174 -0.46 -17.30 -11.87
C THR A 174 -1.97 -17.06 -11.88
#